data_534dc272166d38689304a86bf06a7bfc
#
_entry.id   534dc272166d38689304a86bf06a7bfc
#
_cell.length_a   1.000
_cell.length_b   1.000
_cell.length_c   1.000
_cell.angle_alpha   90.00
_cell.angle_beta   90.00
_cell.angle_gamma   90.00
#
_symmetry.space_group_name_H-M   'P 1'
#
loop_
_entity.id
_entity.type
_entity.pdbx_description
1 polymer ?
#
loop_
_entity_poly.entity_id
_entity_poly.type
_entity_poly.pdbx_seq_one_letter_code
_entity_poly.pdbx_strand_id
1 'polypeptide(L)'
;AKEKVYDAINNGQGLNKLKQMIEYQGGDSNVIEHYELLPHAEEEIDLEYLGEDIVYIHDIDALKIGEAAMLLGAGRLTKEDQIDYAVGVSVEKKIGDKLTHGDVIAKIYTNGKNTQDAMNKIFEAFSVSEEAVTSHNIILDVVRGK
;
A
#
# COMPACT_ATOMS: atom_id res chain seq x y z
N ALA A 1 26.88 -6.77 3.84
CA ALA A 1 25.80 -5.80 3.54
C ALA A 1 24.58 -5.99 4.45
N LYS A 2 24.05 -7.22 4.59
CA LYS A 2 22.89 -7.50 5.45
C LYS A 2 23.11 -7.06 6.90
N GLU A 3 24.27 -7.40 7.49
CA GLU A 3 24.62 -7.04 8.87
C GLU A 3 24.57 -5.52 9.09
N LYS A 4 25.14 -4.72 8.18
CA LYS A 4 25.08 -3.25 8.26
C LYS A 4 23.65 -2.69 8.20
N VAL A 5 22.77 -3.34 7.42
CA VAL A 5 21.34 -2.96 7.35
C VAL A 5 20.64 -3.26 8.67
N TYR A 6 20.85 -4.46 9.21
CA TYR A 6 20.31 -4.82 10.53
C TYR A 6 20.78 -3.88 11.64
N ASP A 7 22.08 -3.58 11.66
CA ASP A 7 22.66 -2.66 12.64
C ASP A 7 22.01 -1.26 12.52
N ALA A 8 21.89 -0.73 11.30
CA ALA A 8 21.32 0.59 11.07
C ALA A 8 19.84 0.70 11.49
N ILE A 9 19.07 -0.40 11.36
CA ILE A 9 17.69 -0.47 11.83
C ILE A 9 17.64 -0.55 13.36
N ASN A 10 18.40 -1.49 13.94
CA ASN A 10 18.30 -1.82 15.35
C ASN A 10 18.93 -0.77 16.30
N ASN A 11 19.93 -0.02 15.84
CA ASN A 11 20.59 1.02 16.62
C ASN A 11 20.01 2.44 16.40
N GLY A 12 18.93 2.57 15.61
CA GLY A 12 18.26 3.83 15.35
C GLY A 12 18.93 4.76 14.32
N GLN A 13 20.09 4.38 13.76
CA GLN A 13 20.77 5.21 12.74
C GLN A 13 19.92 5.42 11.49
N GLY A 14 19.17 4.40 11.05
CA GLY A 14 18.23 4.50 9.93
C GLY A 14 17.14 5.53 10.19
N LEU A 15 16.54 5.48 11.39
CA LEU A 15 15.49 6.42 11.81
C LEU A 15 16.03 7.85 11.90
N ASN A 16 17.21 8.04 12.50
CA ASN A 16 17.87 9.34 12.55
C ASN A 16 18.17 9.90 11.16
N LYS A 17 18.53 9.04 10.21
CA LYS A 17 18.76 9.46 8.82
C LYS A 17 17.48 9.87 8.13
N LEU A 18 16.36 9.17 8.37
CA LEU A 18 15.04 9.56 7.88
C LEU A 18 14.62 10.93 8.46
N LYS A 19 14.82 11.15 9.75
CA LYS A 19 14.58 12.44 10.40
C LYS A 19 15.32 13.58 9.70
N GLN A 20 16.62 13.43 9.48
CA GLN A 20 17.45 14.41 8.76
C GLN A 20 16.93 14.63 7.32
N MET A 21 16.52 13.57 6.62
CA MET A 21 16.01 13.68 5.25
C MET A 21 14.71 14.52 5.21
N ILE A 22 13.80 14.30 6.16
CA ILE A 22 12.57 15.11 6.29
C ILE A 22 12.91 16.57 6.52
N GLU A 23 13.81 16.87 7.46
CA GLU A 23 14.26 18.25 7.76
C GLU A 23 14.89 18.94 6.55
N TYR A 24 15.79 18.27 5.83
CA TYR A 24 16.44 18.83 4.64
C TYR A 24 15.47 19.07 3.48
N GLN A 25 14.35 18.36 3.43
CA GLN A 25 13.27 18.59 2.48
C GLN A 25 12.24 19.63 2.94
N GLY A 26 12.45 20.25 4.11
CA GLY A 26 11.58 21.27 4.68
C GLY A 26 10.32 20.71 5.36
N GLY A 27 10.28 19.41 5.66
CA GLY A 27 9.21 18.78 6.41
C GLY A 27 9.41 18.87 7.93
N ASP A 28 8.34 18.57 8.68
CA ASP A 28 8.37 18.49 10.13
C ASP A 28 8.85 17.10 10.57
N SER A 29 10.07 17.02 11.11
CA SER A 29 10.65 15.75 11.56
C SER A 29 10.01 15.18 12.84
N ASN A 30 9.17 15.95 13.55
CA ASN A 30 8.43 15.47 14.71
C ASN A 30 7.44 14.35 14.35
N VAL A 31 7.01 14.26 13.09
CA VAL A 31 6.16 13.16 12.59
C VAL A 31 6.74 11.77 12.84
N ILE A 32 8.06 11.64 13.07
CA ILE A 32 8.72 10.37 13.38
C ILE A 32 8.31 9.83 14.75
N GLU A 33 8.06 10.72 15.70
CA GLU A 33 7.69 10.39 17.08
C GLU A 33 6.19 10.63 17.34
N HIS A 34 5.55 11.42 16.47
CA HIS A 34 4.18 11.91 16.57
C HIS A 34 3.41 11.69 15.27
N TYR A 35 3.00 10.44 15.01
CA TYR A 35 2.26 10.08 13.79
C TYR A 35 0.92 10.80 13.65
N GLU A 36 0.34 11.27 14.76
CA GLU A 36 -0.87 12.09 14.79
C GLU A 36 -0.73 13.44 14.10
N LEU A 37 0.50 13.89 13.80
CA LEU A 37 0.78 15.08 13.00
C LEU A 37 0.62 14.85 11.48
N LEU A 38 0.56 13.60 11.05
CA LEU A 38 0.30 13.27 9.64
C LEU A 38 -1.20 13.47 9.33
N PRO A 39 -1.55 13.80 8.08
CA PRO A 39 -2.95 13.85 7.69
C PRO A 39 -3.62 12.49 7.89
N HIS A 40 -4.86 12.50 8.41
CA HIS A 40 -5.67 11.31 8.60
C HIS A 40 -6.95 11.41 7.78
N ALA A 41 -7.36 10.30 7.16
CA ALA A 41 -8.66 10.19 6.53
C ALA A 41 -9.78 10.17 7.58
N GLU A 42 -10.96 10.64 7.18
CA GLU A 42 -12.15 10.63 8.04
C GLU A 42 -12.68 9.22 8.27
N GLU A 43 -12.45 8.31 7.32
CA GLU A 43 -12.97 6.96 7.34
C GLU A 43 -11.93 5.95 6.81
N GLU A 44 -11.87 4.78 7.48
CA GLU A 44 -11.12 3.59 7.06
C GLU A 44 -12.13 2.48 6.78
N ILE A 45 -12.07 1.88 5.58
CA ILE A 45 -12.99 0.84 5.13
C ILE A 45 -12.20 -0.40 4.78
N ASP A 46 -12.49 -1.52 5.43
CA ASP A 46 -11.96 -2.83 5.09
C ASP A 46 -12.71 -3.41 3.89
N LEU A 47 -11.96 -3.87 2.88
CA LEU A 47 -12.49 -4.59 1.74
C LEU A 47 -12.23 -6.08 1.94
N GLU A 48 -13.30 -6.82 2.15
CA GLU A 48 -13.26 -8.24 2.47
C GLU A 48 -13.54 -9.12 1.25
N TYR A 49 -12.92 -10.28 1.21
CA TYR A 49 -13.31 -11.35 0.30
C TYR A 49 -14.59 -11.99 0.80
N LEU A 50 -15.66 -11.92 -0.01
CA LEU A 50 -17.00 -12.40 0.36
C LEU A 50 -17.39 -13.73 -0.34
N GLY A 51 -16.45 -14.37 -1.05
CA GLY A 51 -16.68 -15.69 -1.67
C GLY A 51 -16.80 -16.80 -0.63
N GLU A 52 -17.57 -17.83 -0.94
CA GLU A 52 -17.77 -19.00 -0.07
C GLU A 52 -16.59 -19.98 -0.16
N ASP A 53 -15.92 -20.03 -1.33
CA ASP A 53 -14.84 -20.97 -1.61
C ASP A 53 -13.50 -20.46 -1.09
N ILE A 54 -12.63 -21.41 -0.75
CA ILE A 54 -11.23 -21.13 -0.46
C ILE A 54 -10.51 -20.92 -1.80
N VAL A 55 -9.89 -19.75 -1.97
CA VAL A 55 -9.16 -19.40 -3.18
C VAL A 55 -7.78 -18.84 -2.86
N TYR A 56 -6.97 -18.62 -3.89
CA TYR A 56 -5.64 -18.00 -3.78
C TYR A 56 -5.57 -16.79 -4.70
N ILE A 57 -4.90 -15.74 -4.27
CA ILE A 57 -4.67 -14.57 -5.12
C ILE A 57 -3.73 -14.99 -6.26
N HIS A 58 -4.26 -14.91 -7.49
CA HIS A 58 -3.53 -15.23 -8.71
C HIS A 58 -2.76 -14.03 -9.24
N ASP A 59 -3.39 -12.87 -9.24
CA ASP A 59 -2.79 -11.61 -9.72
C ASP A 59 -3.42 -10.41 -9.02
N ILE A 60 -2.65 -9.30 -8.97
CA ILE A 60 -3.09 -8.00 -8.49
C ILE A 60 -2.67 -6.94 -9.51
N ASP A 61 -3.63 -6.34 -10.22
CA ASP A 61 -3.39 -5.29 -11.19
C ASP A 61 -3.01 -3.97 -10.49
N ALA A 62 -1.72 -3.68 -10.47
CA ALA A 62 -1.17 -2.49 -9.82
C ALA A 62 -1.69 -1.17 -10.44
N LEU A 63 -2.02 -1.17 -11.76
CA LEU A 63 -2.58 0.00 -12.43
C LEU A 63 -3.96 0.33 -11.85
N LYS A 64 -4.82 -0.66 -11.71
CA LYS A 64 -6.16 -0.48 -11.12
C LYS A 64 -6.10 -0.01 -9.66
N ILE A 65 -5.15 -0.53 -8.88
CA ILE A 65 -4.92 -0.03 -7.50
C ILE A 65 -4.51 1.44 -7.52
N GLY A 66 -3.61 1.84 -8.43
CA GLY A 66 -3.20 3.24 -8.60
C GLY A 66 -4.36 4.13 -9.06
N GLU A 67 -5.21 3.67 -9.99
CA GLU A 67 -6.41 4.37 -10.43
C GLU A 67 -7.43 4.54 -9.29
N ALA A 68 -7.61 3.52 -8.45
CA ALA A 68 -8.47 3.60 -7.26
C ALA A 68 -7.97 4.68 -6.29
N ALA A 69 -6.66 4.72 -6.01
CA ALA A 69 -6.08 5.76 -5.18
C ALA A 69 -6.26 7.17 -5.77
N MET A 70 -6.15 7.32 -7.10
CA MET A 70 -6.44 8.59 -7.78
C MET A 70 -7.91 9.01 -7.65
N LEU A 71 -8.87 8.08 -7.75
CA LEU A 71 -10.30 8.35 -7.56
C LEU A 71 -10.59 8.91 -6.17
N LEU A 72 -9.94 8.38 -5.13
CA LEU A 72 -10.05 8.88 -3.76
C LEU A 72 -9.47 10.30 -3.59
N GLY A 73 -8.55 10.71 -4.45
CA GLY A 73 -7.87 12.01 -4.37
C GLY A 73 -6.40 11.94 -4.01
N ALA A 74 -5.80 10.74 -3.86
CA ALA A 74 -4.37 10.56 -3.57
C ALA A 74 -3.46 10.91 -4.77
N GLY A 75 -4.03 11.19 -5.94
CA GLY A 75 -3.31 11.57 -7.16
C GLY A 75 -4.05 12.66 -7.92
N ARG A 76 -3.39 13.16 -8.98
CA ARG A 76 -3.92 14.20 -9.85
C ARG A 76 -4.46 13.59 -11.14
N LEU A 77 -5.73 13.83 -11.45
CA LEU A 77 -6.33 13.56 -12.77
C LEU A 77 -6.03 14.73 -13.73
N THR A 78 -6.05 15.96 -13.20
CA THR A 78 -5.71 17.20 -13.93
C THR A 78 -4.61 17.96 -13.19
N LYS A 79 -4.01 18.98 -13.85
CA LYS A 79 -2.95 19.81 -13.25
C LYS A 79 -3.46 20.67 -12.09
N GLU A 80 -4.75 20.98 -12.11
CA GLU A 80 -5.43 21.83 -11.15
C GLU A 80 -5.85 21.07 -9.88
N ASP A 81 -5.84 19.72 -9.93
CA ASP A 81 -6.24 18.91 -8.79
C ASP A 81 -5.28 19.06 -7.62
N GLN A 82 -5.83 19.21 -6.43
CA GLN A 82 -5.09 19.15 -5.18
C GLN A 82 -5.02 17.69 -4.72
N ILE A 83 -3.82 17.26 -4.31
CA ILE A 83 -3.62 15.93 -3.72
C ILE A 83 -4.07 15.98 -2.26
N ASP A 84 -4.93 15.04 -1.89
CA ASP A 84 -5.27 14.76 -0.51
C ASP A 84 -4.31 13.69 0.03
N TYR A 85 -3.43 14.09 0.95
CA TYR A 85 -2.41 13.21 1.53
C TYR A 85 -2.95 12.29 2.63
N ALA A 86 -4.22 12.46 3.03
CA ALA A 86 -4.86 11.62 4.03
C ALA A 86 -5.47 10.35 3.43
N VAL A 87 -5.81 10.37 2.13
CA VAL A 87 -6.53 9.28 1.48
C VAL A 87 -5.61 8.32 0.74
N GLY A 88 -6.06 7.09 0.53
CA GLY A 88 -5.27 6.10 -0.18
C GLY A 88 -5.80 4.68 -0.07
N VAL A 89 -4.98 3.72 -0.49
CA VAL A 89 -5.27 2.29 -0.48
C VAL A 89 -4.10 1.54 0.15
N SER A 90 -4.38 0.64 1.09
CA SER A 90 -3.45 -0.37 1.58
C SER A 90 -3.83 -1.74 1.04
N VAL A 91 -2.87 -2.47 0.48
CA VAL A 91 -3.06 -3.82 -0.04
C VAL A 91 -2.57 -4.81 1.02
N GLU A 92 -3.50 -5.53 1.64
CA GLU A 92 -3.23 -6.38 2.81
C GLU A 92 -2.81 -7.81 2.41
N LYS A 93 -3.15 -8.24 1.20
CA LYS A 93 -2.84 -9.57 0.68
C LYS A 93 -1.95 -9.48 -0.55
N LYS A 94 -1.21 -10.56 -0.84
CA LYS A 94 -0.25 -10.64 -1.94
C LYS A 94 -0.55 -11.85 -2.84
N ILE A 95 0.04 -11.85 -4.03
CA ILE A 95 -0.03 -13.00 -4.96
C ILE A 95 0.46 -14.26 -4.24
N GLY A 96 -0.33 -15.32 -4.29
CA GLY A 96 -0.11 -16.59 -3.61
C GLY A 96 -0.75 -16.71 -2.23
N ASP A 97 -1.25 -15.62 -1.66
CA ASP A 97 -1.97 -15.69 -0.38
C ASP A 97 -3.30 -16.42 -0.54
N LYS A 98 -3.61 -17.24 0.46
CA LYS A 98 -4.89 -17.92 0.59
C LYS A 98 -5.94 -16.95 1.11
N LEU A 99 -7.13 -17.01 0.53
CA LEU A 99 -8.32 -16.28 0.96
C LEU A 99 -9.42 -17.23 1.44
N THR A 100 -10.06 -16.80 2.52
CA THR A 100 -11.30 -17.37 3.06
C THR A 100 -12.30 -16.25 3.26
N HIS A 101 -13.58 -16.59 3.35
CA HIS A 101 -14.64 -15.62 3.61
C HIS A 101 -14.31 -14.70 4.80
N GLY A 102 -14.43 -13.39 4.62
CA GLY A 102 -14.11 -12.36 5.61
C GLY A 102 -12.64 -11.94 5.68
N ASP A 103 -11.75 -12.54 4.87
CA ASP A 103 -10.36 -12.05 4.80
C ASP A 103 -10.29 -10.66 4.19
N VAL A 104 -9.65 -9.71 4.89
CA VAL A 104 -9.42 -8.36 4.38
C VAL A 104 -8.34 -8.42 3.28
N ILE A 105 -8.70 -8.00 2.07
CA ILE A 105 -7.79 -7.98 0.91
C ILE A 105 -7.12 -6.62 0.72
N ALA A 106 -7.83 -5.55 1.07
CA ALA A 106 -7.33 -4.17 1.01
C ALA A 106 -8.07 -3.29 2.02
N LYS A 107 -7.50 -2.13 2.31
CA LYS A 107 -8.14 -1.06 3.10
C LYS A 107 -8.19 0.22 2.29
N ILE A 108 -9.26 0.97 2.42
CA ILE A 108 -9.42 2.29 1.85
C ILE A 108 -9.42 3.32 2.97
N TYR A 109 -8.63 4.36 2.79
CA TYR A 109 -8.64 5.58 3.59
C TYR A 109 -9.31 6.67 2.75
N THR A 110 -10.45 7.23 3.21
CA THR A 110 -11.28 8.11 2.39
C THR A 110 -11.85 9.30 3.15
N ASN A 111 -12.02 10.40 2.43
CA ASN A 111 -12.78 11.60 2.84
C ASN A 111 -14.08 11.74 2.02
N GLY A 112 -14.67 10.60 1.63
CA GLY A 112 -15.97 10.52 0.93
C GLY A 112 -15.92 10.70 -0.58
N LYS A 113 -14.78 11.10 -1.18
CA LYS A 113 -14.68 11.32 -2.63
C LYS A 113 -14.58 10.00 -3.38
N ASN A 114 -15.53 9.73 -4.30
CA ASN A 114 -15.55 8.56 -5.20
C ASN A 114 -15.29 7.21 -4.53
N THR A 115 -15.62 7.07 -3.25
CA THR A 115 -15.31 5.89 -2.43
C THR A 115 -15.84 4.61 -3.08
N GLN A 116 -17.10 4.59 -3.54
CA GLN A 116 -17.69 3.40 -4.14
C GLN A 116 -16.99 2.99 -5.45
N ASP A 117 -16.63 3.95 -6.30
CA ASP A 117 -15.93 3.68 -7.56
C ASP A 117 -14.52 3.15 -7.30
N ALA A 118 -13.84 3.69 -6.28
CA ALA A 118 -12.55 3.19 -5.84
C ALA A 118 -12.64 1.76 -5.31
N MET A 119 -13.64 1.44 -4.48
CA MET A 119 -13.90 0.08 -4.00
C MET A 119 -14.08 -0.91 -5.15
N ASN A 120 -14.94 -0.57 -6.12
CA ASN A 120 -15.20 -1.40 -7.30
C ASN A 120 -13.89 -1.63 -8.09
N LYS A 121 -13.11 -0.57 -8.29
CA LYS A 121 -11.82 -0.66 -9.00
C LYS A 121 -10.82 -1.58 -8.27
N ILE A 122 -10.79 -1.54 -6.93
CA ILE A 122 -9.94 -2.43 -6.14
C ILE A 122 -10.39 -3.88 -6.29
N PHE A 123 -11.70 -4.18 -6.17
CA PHE A 123 -12.19 -5.54 -6.39
C PHE A 123 -11.85 -6.07 -7.79
N GLU A 124 -11.95 -5.22 -8.83
CA GLU A 124 -11.54 -5.58 -10.19
C GLU A 124 -10.03 -5.81 -10.34
N ALA A 125 -9.20 -5.31 -9.42
CA ALA A 125 -7.76 -5.46 -9.48
C ALA A 125 -7.30 -6.87 -9.06
N PHE A 126 -8.10 -7.57 -8.24
CA PHE A 126 -7.75 -8.88 -7.72
C PHE A 126 -8.29 -9.99 -8.63
N SER A 127 -7.41 -10.89 -9.06
CA SER A 127 -7.77 -12.15 -9.69
C SER A 127 -7.50 -13.30 -8.74
N VAL A 128 -8.40 -14.26 -8.66
CA VAL A 128 -8.29 -15.40 -7.76
C VAL A 128 -8.30 -16.73 -8.52
N SER A 129 -7.76 -17.79 -7.92
CA SER A 129 -7.71 -19.15 -8.44
C SER A 129 -8.06 -20.14 -7.32
N GLU A 130 -8.74 -21.24 -7.66
CA GLU A 130 -8.95 -22.37 -6.75
C GLU A 130 -7.66 -23.14 -6.48
N GLU A 131 -6.71 -23.10 -7.42
CA GLU A 131 -5.41 -23.75 -7.28
C GLU A 131 -4.41 -22.82 -6.58
N ALA A 132 -3.56 -23.41 -5.73
CA ALA A 132 -2.49 -22.67 -5.07
C ALA A 132 -1.51 -22.05 -6.08
N VAL A 133 -1.27 -20.76 -5.93
CA VAL A 133 -0.37 -19.98 -6.79
C VAL A 133 0.96 -19.78 -6.09
N THR A 134 2.05 -20.00 -6.81
CA THR A 134 3.39 -19.72 -6.28
C THR A 134 3.67 -18.22 -6.39
N SER A 135 4.05 -17.59 -5.28
CA SER A 135 4.48 -16.19 -5.28
C SER A 135 5.72 -16.00 -6.17
N HIS A 136 5.77 -14.90 -6.91
CA HIS A 136 6.94 -14.56 -7.70
C HIS A 136 8.15 -14.21 -6.83
N ASN A 137 9.35 -14.59 -7.28
CA ASN A 137 10.58 -14.14 -6.65
C ASN A 137 10.69 -12.62 -6.76
N ILE A 138 10.89 -11.94 -5.64
CA ILE A 138 11.08 -10.48 -5.60
C ILE A 138 12.41 -10.12 -6.29
N ILE A 139 13.45 -10.96 -6.14
CA ILE A 139 14.74 -10.77 -6.78
C ILE A 139 14.74 -11.59 -8.09
N LEU A 140 14.66 -10.90 -9.22
CA LEU A 140 14.65 -11.53 -10.54
C LEU A 140 16.04 -11.95 -10.99
N ASP A 141 17.07 -11.13 -10.70
CA ASP A 141 18.47 -11.42 -11.07
C ASP A 141 19.45 -10.60 -10.19
N VAL A 142 20.70 -11.05 -10.14
CA VAL A 142 21.80 -10.38 -9.44
C VAL A 142 22.96 -10.15 -10.39
N VAL A 143 23.14 -8.89 -10.84
CA VAL A 143 24.28 -8.50 -11.68
C VAL A 143 25.51 -8.29 -10.78
N ARG A 144 26.53 -9.10 -10.96
CA ARG A 144 27.82 -8.96 -10.29
C ARG A 144 28.81 -8.27 -11.22
N GLY A 145 29.43 -7.19 -10.75
CA GLY A 145 30.57 -6.59 -11.44
C GLY A 145 31.76 -7.57 -11.53
N LYS A 146 32.50 -7.51 -12.61
CA LYS A 146 33.81 -8.20 -12.74
C LYS A 146 34.84 -7.53 -11.88
#